data_ac469e5a87e3648327da18ca2a61c70e
#
_entry.id   ac469e5a87e3648327da18ca2a61c70e
#
_cell.length_a   1.000
_cell.length_b   1.000
_cell.length_c   1.000
_cell.angle_alpha   90.00
_cell.angle_beta   90.00
_cell.angle_gamma   90.00
#
_symmetry.space_group_name_H-M   'P 1'
#
loop_
_entity.id
_entity.type
_entity.pdbx_description
1 polymer ?
#
loop_
_entity_poly.entity_id
_entity_poly.type
_entity_poly.pdbx_seq_one_letter_code
_entity_poly.pdbx_strand_id
1 'polypeptide(L)'
;GLFKQSFVGGCQREDADDWTKYGDPWSHRRDKLAVKVHFADQTVNCVPYDMPVIGYKTTTVGTLRLWQCEAEEELNFDAFNAQDYVKALEKKNKAEDITRVLYPNDSTWEGKRLRVKQQYVLSSASLQDILRDYRAQHGADYYRLPEFVAVQLNDTHPAMSIPELIRLLMNEGLDFDAAFELTRRVFAYTNHTVMGEALEKWDLELLRSVVPEICDIIEKIDTRLKKEHPDSGLFLIKDHQAHMANLSVYVSTAVNGVARIHSEILKNDLFKDWYRYY
;
A
#
# COMPACT_ATOMS: atom_id res chain seq x y z
N GLY A 1 0.83 6.98 -18.13
CA GLY A 1 -0.33 6.84 -18.94
C GLY A 1 -0.99 5.50 -18.83
N LEU A 2 -2.15 5.47 -18.19
CA LEU A 2 -2.94 4.24 -18.07
C LEU A 2 -3.97 4.14 -19.19
N PHE A 3 -4.51 5.29 -19.57
CA PHE A 3 -5.55 5.39 -20.56
C PHE A 3 -5.20 6.41 -21.63
N LYS A 4 -5.43 6.03 -22.86
CA LYS A 4 -5.38 6.87 -24.04
C LYS A 4 -6.80 7.40 -24.28
N GLN A 5 -6.97 8.70 -24.29
CA GLN A 5 -8.28 9.33 -24.48
C GLN A 5 -8.44 9.78 -25.92
N SER A 6 -9.65 9.54 -26.48
CA SER A 6 -10.05 9.96 -27.81
C SER A 6 -11.49 10.41 -27.83
N PHE A 7 -11.90 11.14 -28.88
CA PHE A 7 -13.29 11.51 -29.11
C PHE A 7 -13.85 10.69 -30.24
N VAL A 8 -14.96 10.00 -29.99
CA VAL A 8 -15.69 9.23 -31.02
C VAL A 8 -17.17 9.57 -30.94
N GLY A 9 -17.74 10.06 -32.04
CA GLY A 9 -19.15 10.42 -32.09
C GLY A 9 -19.56 11.50 -31.08
N GLY A 10 -18.65 12.43 -30.73
CA GLY A 10 -18.88 13.48 -29.74
C GLY A 10 -18.78 13.07 -28.29
N CYS A 11 -18.45 11.81 -28.01
CA CYS A 11 -18.23 11.27 -26.66
C CYS A 11 -16.75 10.99 -26.42
N GLN A 12 -16.30 11.19 -25.17
CA GLN A 12 -14.96 10.77 -24.72
C GLN A 12 -14.91 9.25 -24.67
N ARG A 13 -13.87 8.69 -25.25
CA ARG A 13 -13.54 7.27 -25.18
C ARG A 13 -12.19 7.08 -24.54
N GLU A 14 -12.08 6.11 -23.64
CA GLU A 14 -10.85 5.68 -23.00
C GLU A 14 -10.47 4.27 -23.49
N ASP A 15 -9.27 4.15 -24.00
CA ASP A 15 -8.66 2.88 -24.42
C ASP A 15 -7.38 2.68 -23.59
N ALA A 16 -6.91 1.43 -23.46
CA ALA A 16 -5.64 1.17 -22.82
C ALA A 16 -4.50 1.86 -23.57
N ASP A 17 -3.63 2.54 -22.83
CA ASP A 17 -2.41 3.11 -23.40
C ASP A 17 -1.32 2.05 -23.44
N ASP A 18 -0.90 1.69 -24.66
CA ASP A 18 0.13 0.68 -24.91
C ASP A 18 1.56 1.24 -24.92
N TRP A 19 1.81 2.29 -24.12
CA TRP A 19 3.10 2.98 -24.03
C TRP A 19 4.28 2.04 -23.73
N THR A 20 4.02 0.93 -23.03
CA THR A 20 5.03 -0.09 -22.71
C THR A 20 5.51 -0.88 -23.93
N LYS A 21 4.81 -0.82 -25.07
CA LYS A 21 5.17 -1.53 -26.30
C LYS A 21 6.59 -1.23 -26.79
N TYR A 22 7.06 -0.01 -26.58
CA TYR A 22 8.39 0.45 -26.98
C TYR A 22 9.35 0.59 -25.80
N GLY A 23 8.94 0.15 -24.61
CA GLY A 23 9.66 0.35 -23.35
C GLY A 23 9.56 1.79 -22.84
N ASP A 24 10.04 2.00 -21.61
CA ASP A 24 10.18 3.31 -21.00
C ASP A 24 11.66 3.62 -20.77
N PRO A 25 12.26 4.53 -21.57
CA PRO A 25 13.69 4.85 -21.47
C PRO A 25 14.07 5.55 -20.16
N TRP A 26 13.09 6.07 -19.41
CA TRP A 26 13.31 6.77 -18.13
C TRP A 26 13.25 5.84 -16.93
N SER A 27 12.72 4.63 -17.09
CA SER A 27 12.52 3.66 -16.04
C SER A 27 13.60 2.59 -16.06
N HIS A 28 14.34 2.47 -14.96
CA HIS A 28 15.47 1.54 -14.83
C HIS A 28 15.10 0.39 -13.90
N ARG A 29 15.06 -0.82 -14.45
CA ARG A 29 14.84 -2.06 -13.72
C ARG A 29 16.02 -2.36 -12.77
N ARG A 30 15.71 -2.77 -11.53
CA ARG A 30 16.70 -3.01 -10.46
C ARG A 30 16.56 -4.42 -9.89
N ASP A 31 16.91 -5.44 -10.66
CA ASP A 31 16.73 -6.85 -10.28
C ASP A 31 17.33 -7.21 -8.92
N LYS A 32 18.51 -6.67 -8.59
CA LYS A 32 19.21 -6.94 -7.32
C LYS A 32 18.47 -6.41 -6.07
N LEU A 33 17.49 -5.54 -6.28
CA LEU A 33 16.70 -4.92 -5.23
C LEU A 33 15.30 -5.53 -5.14
N ALA A 34 15.02 -6.58 -5.90
CA ALA A 34 13.74 -7.28 -5.85
C ALA A 34 13.48 -7.85 -4.43
N VAL A 35 12.22 -7.83 -4.03
CA VAL A 35 11.74 -8.36 -2.76
C VAL A 35 10.56 -9.29 -3.00
N LYS A 36 10.32 -10.21 -2.06
CA LYS A 36 9.16 -11.10 -2.10
C LYS A 36 8.01 -10.52 -1.29
N VAL A 37 6.81 -10.58 -1.86
CA VAL A 37 5.57 -10.26 -1.16
C VAL A 37 4.69 -11.50 -1.12
N HIS A 38 4.22 -11.83 0.09
CA HIS A 38 3.44 -13.02 0.37
C HIS A 38 1.97 -12.67 0.53
N PHE A 39 1.13 -13.42 -0.18
CA PHE A 39 -0.33 -13.43 -0.03
C PHE A 39 -0.79 -14.80 0.46
N ALA A 40 -2.02 -14.91 0.91
CA ALA A 40 -2.59 -16.19 1.32
C ALA A 40 -2.58 -17.24 0.20
N ASP A 41 -2.69 -16.82 -1.05
CA ASP A 41 -2.86 -17.68 -2.24
C ASP A 41 -1.64 -17.71 -3.19
N GLN A 42 -0.66 -16.84 -3.00
CA GLN A 42 0.55 -16.79 -3.84
C GLN A 42 1.67 -15.97 -3.22
N THR A 43 2.88 -16.20 -3.70
CA THR A 43 4.04 -15.33 -3.48
C THR A 43 4.46 -14.73 -4.81
N VAL A 44 4.82 -13.46 -4.80
CA VAL A 44 5.29 -12.74 -6.00
C VAL A 44 6.65 -12.11 -5.75
N ASN A 45 7.47 -12.02 -6.79
CA ASN A 45 8.67 -11.22 -6.81
C ASN A 45 8.29 -9.79 -7.23
N CYS A 46 8.56 -8.82 -6.36
CA CYS A 46 8.36 -7.41 -6.66
C CYS A 46 9.69 -6.81 -7.09
N VAL A 47 9.80 -6.46 -8.35
CA VAL A 47 11.01 -5.89 -8.95
C VAL A 47 10.85 -4.38 -9.04
N PRO A 48 11.76 -3.57 -8.46
CA PRO A 48 11.65 -2.12 -8.51
C PRO A 48 12.13 -1.56 -9.84
N TYR A 49 11.45 -0.51 -10.28
CA TYR A 49 11.78 0.32 -11.43
C TYR A 49 11.97 1.76 -10.95
N ASP A 50 13.15 2.32 -11.18
CA ASP A 50 13.55 3.65 -10.74
C ASP A 50 13.44 4.64 -11.88
N MET A 51 12.72 5.74 -11.64
CA MET A 51 12.64 6.89 -12.53
C MET A 51 13.26 8.09 -11.84
N PRO A 52 14.28 8.76 -12.44
CA PRO A 52 14.91 9.93 -11.85
C PRO A 52 13.98 11.15 -11.90
N VAL A 53 13.91 11.88 -10.78
CA VAL A 53 13.19 13.15 -10.67
C VAL A 53 14.23 14.26 -10.43
N ILE A 54 14.49 15.04 -11.46
CA ILE A 54 15.55 16.06 -11.46
C ILE A 54 15.05 17.31 -10.72
N GLY A 55 15.84 17.77 -9.73
CA GLY A 55 15.56 18.99 -9.00
C GLY A 55 15.78 20.25 -9.84
N TYR A 56 14.98 21.30 -9.58
CA TYR A 56 15.09 22.57 -10.28
C TYR A 56 16.34 23.35 -9.83
N LYS A 57 17.23 23.67 -10.78
CA LYS A 57 18.47 24.42 -10.55
C LYS A 57 19.35 23.88 -9.40
N THR A 58 19.39 22.57 -9.21
CA THR A 58 20.17 21.89 -8.17
C THR A 58 20.80 20.64 -8.75
N THR A 59 21.79 20.08 -8.06
CA THR A 59 22.39 18.77 -8.38
C THR A 59 21.62 17.60 -7.74
N THR A 60 20.58 17.88 -6.97
CA THR A 60 19.76 16.85 -6.34
C THR A 60 18.89 16.13 -7.37
N VAL A 61 18.90 14.81 -7.33
CA VAL A 61 18.04 13.95 -8.14
C VAL A 61 17.29 13.02 -7.18
N GLY A 62 15.97 13.16 -7.14
CA GLY A 62 15.10 12.23 -6.42
C GLY A 62 14.85 10.97 -7.24
N THR A 63 14.31 9.96 -6.61
CA THR A 63 13.93 8.69 -7.26
C THR A 63 12.47 8.40 -7.02
N LEU A 64 11.72 8.23 -8.11
CA LEU A 64 10.40 7.59 -8.07
C LEU A 64 10.61 6.11 -8.28
N ARG A 65 10.36 5.29 -7.25
CA ARG A 65 10.44 3.83 -7.32
C ARG A 65 9.06 3.23 -7.36
N LEU A 66 8.77 2.50 -8.43
CA LEU A 66 7.55 1.72 -8.59
C LEU A 66 7.91 0.23 -8.68
N TRP A 67 6.91 -0.63 -8.53
CA TRP A 67 7.12 -2.06 -8.43
C TRP A 67 6.34 -2.80 -9.50
N GLN A 68 6.97 -3.81 -10.09
CA GLN A 68 6.34 -4.77 -10.99
C GLN A 68 6.32 -6.14 -10.31
N CYS A 69 5.17 -6.80 -10.31
CA CYS A 69 5.03 -8.15 -9.81
C CYS A 69 5.35 -9.16 -10.91
N GLU A 70 6.13 -10.16 -10.54
CA GLU A 70 6.54 -11.27 -11.39
C GLU A 70 6.32 -12.60 -10.65
N ALA A 71 6.00 -13.66 -11.37
CA ALA A 71 5.87 -14.98 -10.79
C ALA A 71 7.25 -15.55 -10.40
N GLU A 72 7.30 -16.41 -9.38
CA GLU A 72 8.51 -17.18 -9.09
C GLU A 72 8.80 -18.21 -10.20
N GLU A 73 7.74 -18.68 -10.86
CA GLU A 73 7.81 -19.63 -11.99
C GLU A 73 7.07 -19.01 -13.19
N GLU A 74 7.82 -18.62 -14.21
CA GLU A 74 7.32 -17.92 -15.40
C GLU A 74 6.51 -18.85 -16.33
N LEU A 75 6.83 -20.14 -16.35
CA LEU A 75 6.22 -21.12 -17.24
C LEU A 75 6.12 -22.49 -16.56
N ASN A 76 4.91 -23.03 -16.47
CA ASN A 76 4.72 -24.42 -16.12
C ASN A 76 5.01 -25.29 -17.37
N PHE A 77 6.21 -25.85 -17.41
CA PHE A 77 6.72 -26.60 -18.56
C PHE A 77 5.92 -27.90 -18.84
N ASP A 78 5.46 -28.57 -17.79
CA ASP A 78 4.65 -29.80 -17.96
C ASP A 78 3.30 -29.50 -18.62
N ALA A 79 2.64 -28.44 -18.17
CA ALA A 79 1.39 -27.99 -18.79
C ALA A 79 1.61 -27.54 -20.24
N PHE A 80 2.72 -26.85 -20.51
CA PHE A 80 3.08 -26.45 -21.88
C PHE A 80 3.27 -27.63 -22.80
N ASN A 81 4.01 -28.67 -22.36
CA ASN A 81 4.21 -29.91 -23.11
C ASN A 81 2.93 -30.71 -23.31
N ALA A 82 1.99 -30.61 -22.36
CA ALA A 82 0.65 -31.18 -22.47
C ALA A 82 -0.28 -30.37 -23.38
N GLN A 83 0.20 -29.32 -24.03
CA GLN A 83 -0.56 -28.38 -24.87
C GLN A 83 -1.65 -27.57 -24.12
N ASP A 84 -1.60 -27.53 -22.80
CA ASP A 84 -2.42 -26.66 -21.96
C ASP A 84 -1.71 -25.30 -21.74
N TYR A 85 -1.71 -24.47 -22.78
CA TYR A 85 -0.99 -23.21 -22.83
C TYR A 85 -1.57 -22.16 -21.84
N VAL A 86 -2.87 -22.24 -21.53
CA VAL A 86 -3.51 -21.36 -20.54
C VAL A 86 -2.97 -21.68 -19.16
N LYS A 87 -2.98 -22.95 -18.77
CA LYS A 87 -2.44 -23.39 -17.47
C LYS A 87 -0.94 -23.18 -17.37
N ALA A 88 -0.23 -23.29 -18.49
CA ALA A 88 1.22 -23.06 -18.55
C ALA A 88 1.61 -21.64 -18.11
N LEU A 89 0.77 -20.63 -18.34
CA LEU A 89 1.00 -19.22 -18.02
C LEU A 89 0.16 -18.72 -16.84
N GLU A 90 -0.61 -19.57 -16.18
CA GLU A 90 -1.56 -19.16 -15.13
C GLU A 90 -0.87 -18.42 -13.97
N LYS A 91 0.23 -18.97 -13.43
CA LYS A 91 0.98 -18.35 -12.33
C LYS A 91 1.57 -16.99 -12.74
N LYS A 92 2.14 -16.94 -13.94
CA LYS A 92 2.69 -15.70 -14.51
C LYS A 92 1.61 -14.64 -14.62
N ASN A 93 0.48 -14.94 -15.23
CA ASN A 93 -0.61 -14.00 -15.41
C ASN A 93 -1.16 -13.51 -14.07
N LYS A 94 -1.39 -14.39 -13.09
CA LYS A 94 -1.86 -14.03 -11.76
C LYS A 94 -0.90 -13.09 -11.02
N ALA A 95 0.39 -13.23 -11.17
CA ALA A 95 1.37 -12.35 -10.58
C ALA A 95 1.41 -10.98 -11.27
N GLU A 96 1.52 -10.99 -12.61
CA GLU A 96 1.59 -9.77 -13.40
C GLU A 96 0.30 -8.94 -13.35
N ASP A 97 -0.87 -9.57 -13.22
CA ASP A 97 -2.16 -8.87 -13.11
C ASP A 97 -2.22 -7.90 -11.94
N ILE A 98 -1.46 -8.15 -10.87
CA ILE A 98 -1.41 -7.25 -9.70
C ILE A 98 -0.92 -5.86 -10.10
N THR A 99 0.02 -5.77 -11.04
CA THR A 99 0.61 -4.48 -11.44
C THR A 99 0.32 -4.07 -12.90
N ARG A 100 -0.51 -4.86 -13.60
CA ARG A 100 -0.78 -4.66 -15.04
C ARG A 100 -1.63 -3.43 -15.32
N VAL A 101 -2.69 -3.21 -14.53
CA VAL A 101 -3.61 -2.07 -14.68
C VAL A 101 -3.94 -1.49 -13.31
N LEU A 102 -3.71 -0.20 -13.12
CA LEU A 102 -4.10 0.52 -11.90
C LEU A 102 -5.61 0.77 -11.89
N TYR A 103 -6.22 0.72 -10.71
CA TYR A 103 -7.67 0.87 -10.51
C TYR A 103 -8.51 -0.12 -11.34
N PRO A 104 -8.34 -1.43 -11.14
CA PRO A 104 -9.21 -2.41 -11.76
C PRO A 104 -10.64 -2.24 -11.25
N ASN A 105 -11.60 -2.76 -12.01
CA ASN A 105 -12.99 -2.83 -11.57
C ASN A 105 -13.09 -3.64 -10.27
N ASP A 106 -13.66 -3.04 -9.22
CA ASP A 106 -13.81 -3.61 -7.87
C ASP A 106 -15.28 -3.85 -7.48
N SER A 107 -16.18 -3.94 -8.46
CA SER A 107 -17.58 -4.28 -8.23
C SER A 107 -17.80 -5.72 -7.75
N THR A 108 -16.83 -6.60 -7.98
CA THR A 108 -16.86 -8.02 -7.59
C THR A 108 -15.89 -8.30 -6.43
N TRP A 109 -16.07 -9.46 -5.80
CA TRP A 109 -15.14 -9.94 -4.76
C TRP A 109 -13.70 -10.07 -5.29
N GLU A 110 -13.52 -10.66 -6.47
CA GLU A 110 -12.20 -10.83 -7.07
C GLU A 110 -11.54 -9.49 -7.47
N GLY A 111 -12.33 -8.54 -7.97
CA GLY A 111 -11.84 -7.19 -8.24
C GLY A 111 -11.37 -6.47 -6.97
N LYS A 112 -12.11 -6.61 -5.86
CA LYS A 112 -11.69 -6.09 -4.55
C LYS A 112 -10.43 -6.77 -4.04
N ARG A 113 -10.30 -8.10 -4.18
CA ARG A 113 -9.08 -8.84 -3.85
C ARG A 113 -7.87 -8.31 -4.61
N LEU A 114 -8.03 -8.07 -5.91
CA LEU A 114 -6.96 -7.52 -6.74
C LEU A 114 -6.55 -6.12 -6.27
N ARG A 115 -7.50 -5.24 -5.93
CA ARG A 115 -7.18 -3.92 -5.37
C ARG A 115 -6.43 -4.00 -4.04
N VAL A 116 -6.83 -4.89 -3.14
CA VAL A 116 -6.11 -5.14 -1.88
C VAL A 116 -4.68 -5.60 -2.18
N LYS A 117 -4.49 -6.52 -3.13
CA LYS A 117 -3.15 -6.98 -3.55
C LYS A 117 -2.30 -5.83 -4.10
N GLN A 118 -2.85 -4.96 -4.93
CA GLN A 118 -2.14 -3.78 -5.47
C GLN A 118 -1.65 -2.84 -4.36
N GLN A 119 -2.54 -2.49 -3.42
CA GLN A 119 -2.19 -1.61 -2.30
C GLN A 119 -1.14 -2.25 -1.39
N TYR A 120 -1.30 -3.54 -1.10
CA TYR A 120 -0.37 -4.25 -0.23
C TYR A 120 1.01 -4.43 -0.86
N VAL A 121 1.10 -4.74 -2.15
CA VAL A 121 2.39 -4.83 -2.86
C VAL A 121 3.17 -3.54 -2.75
N LEU A 122 2.55 -2.40 -3.07
CA LEU A 122 3.23 -1.10 -2.97
C LEU A 122 3.74 -0.84 -1.55
N SER A 123 2.90 -1.10 -0.55
CA SER A 123 3.23 -0.91 0.85
C SER A 123 4.36 -1.83 1.31
N SER A 124 4.20 -3.14 1.12
CA SER A 124 5.14 -4.15 1.61
C SER A 124 6.50 -4.05 0.91
N ALA A 125 6.50 -3.97 -0.44
CA ALA A 125 7.75 -3.88 -1.18
C ALA A 125 8.54 -2.61 -0.84
N SER A 126 7.86 -1.46 -0.70
CA SER A 126 8.50 -0.20 -0.34
C SER A 126 9.06 -0.22 1.07
N LEU A 127 8.34 -0.77 2.04
CA LEU A 127 8.82 -0.85 3.43
C LEU A 127 9.97 -1.84 3.60
N GLN A 128 9.94 -2.98 2.93
CA GLN A 128 11.06 -3.92 2.92
C GLN A 128 12.34 -3.25 2.35
N ASP A 129 12.19 -2.47 1.29
CA ASP A 129 13.28 -1.69 0.68
C ASP A 129 13.84 -0.65 1.65
N ILE A 130 12.97 0.15 2.28
CA ILE A 130 13.34 1.14 3.29
C ILE A 130 14.07 0.50 4.46
N LEU A 131 13.56 -0.60 5.01
CA LEU A 131 14.20 -1.28 6.14
C LEU A 131 15.54 -1.92 5.75
N ARG A 132 15.67 -2.46 4.54
CA ARG A 132 16.95 -2.96 4.02
C ARG A 132 17.99 -1.84 3.96
N ASP A 133 17.63 -0.69 3.40
CA ASP A 133 18.52 0.46 3.27
C ASP A 133 18.86 1.06 4.64
N TYR A 134 17.89 1.16 5.55
CA TYR A 134 18.11 1.56 6.93
C TYR A 134 19.12 0.63 7.62
N ARG A 135 18.90 -0.69 7.54
CA ARG A 135 19.78 -1.69 8.15
C ARG A 135 21.22 -1.64 7.60
N ALA A 136 21.37 -1.40 6.31
CA ALA A 136 22.68 -1.28 5.67
C ALA A 136 23.47 -0.04 6.15
N GLN A 137 22.78 1.05 6.50
CA GLN A 137 23.40 2.31 6.91
C GLN A 137 23.52 2.48 8.43
N HIS A 138 22.57 1.95 9.20
CA HIS A 138 22.40 2.21 10.63
C HIS A 138 22.42 0.94 11.51
N GLY A 139 22.52 -0.26 10.89
CA GLY A 139 22.44 -1.53 11.61
C GLY A 139 21.02 -1.93 12.00
N ALA A 140 20.90 -2.88 12.94
CA ALA A 140 19.62 -3.46 13.35
C ALA A 140 18.99 -2.78 14.58
N ASP A 141 19.44 -1.60 14.97
CA ASP A 141 18.82 -0.82 16.04
C ASP A 141 17.60 -0.05 15.49
N TYR A 142 16.48 -0.72 15.39
CA TYR A 142 15.25 -0.14 14.86
C TYR A 142 14.57 0.89 15.80
N TYR A 143 15.00 1.00 17.07
CA TYR A 143 14.49 2.06 17.97
C TYR A 143 14.83 3.47 17.48
N ARG A 144 15.86 3.59 16.64
CA ARG A 144 16.26 4.83 15.99
C ARG A 144 15.64 5.06 14.62
N LEU A 145 14.81 4.13 14.12
CA LEU A 145 14.19 4.24 12.79
C LEU A 145 13.50 5.60 12.54
N PRO A 146 12.72 6.17 13.50
CA PRO A 146 12.06 7.46 13.30
C PRO A 146 13.01 8.68 13.18
N GLU A 147 14.30 8.51 13.48
CA GLU A 147 15.30 9.58 13.27
C GLU A 147 15.68 9.73 11.79
N PHE A 148 15.51 8.67 11.00
CA PHE A 148 16.02 8.57 9.64
C PHE A 148 14.93 8.31 8.59
N VAL A 149 13.76 7.84 9.03
CA VAL A 149 12.66 7.44 8.15
C VAL A 149 11.39 8.20 8.50
N ALA A 150 10.82 8.86 7.51
CA ALA A 150 9.49 9.47 7.58
C ALA A 150 8.69 9.04 6.35
N VAL A 151 7.47 8.58 6.57
CA VAL A 151 6.55 8.13 5.51
C VAL A 151 5.30 8.97 5.52
N GLN A 152 5.01 9.61 4.39
CA GLN A 152 3.76 10.35 4.20
C GLN A 152 2.75 9.46 3.49
N LEU A 153 1.66 9.13 4.16
CA LEU A 153 0.52 8.44 3.55
C LEU A 153 -0.27 9.45 2.72
N ASN A 154 -0.28 9.23 1.42
CA ASN A 154 -1.05 10.04 0.47
C ASN A 154 -2.41 9.38 0.25
N ASP A 155 -3.42 9.82 1.01
CA ASP A 155 -4.73 9.21 1.16
C ASP A 155 -4.67 7.83 1.88
N THR A 156 -5.74 7.05 1.81
CA THR A 156 -5.90 5.75 2.46
C THR A 156 -5.33 4.58 1.64
N HIS A 157 -5.05 4.79 0.36
CA HIS A 157 -4.52 3.73 -0.51
C HIS A 157 -3.26 3.05 0.05
N PRO A 158 -2.28 3.76 0.65
CA PRO A 158 -1.12 3.15 1.28
C PRO A 158 -1.31 2.84 2.78
N ALA A 159 -2.51 2.92 3.34
CA ALA A 159 -2.75 2.73 4.78
C ALA A 159 -2.34 1.34 5.30
N MET A 160 -2.31 0.31 4.44
CA MET A 160 -1.77 -1.01 4.79
C MET A 160 -0.28 -0.99 5.15
N SER A 161 0.44 0.09 4.83
CA SER A 161 1.82 0.30 5.27
C SER A 161 1.95 0.34 6.80
N ILE A 162 0.92 0.79 7.51
CA ILE A 162 0.92 0.84 8.97
C ILE A 162 1.04 -0.57 9.58
N PRO A 163 0.08 -1.48 9.39
CA PRO A 163 0.20 -2.83 9.92
C PRO A 163 1.37 -3.60 9.32
N GLU A 164 1.76 -3.31 8.08
CA GLU A 164 2.92 -3.95 7.46
C GLU A 164 4.24 -3.55 8.13
N LEU A 165 4.46 -2.28 8.46
CA LEU A 165 5.67 -1.90 9.19
C LEU A 165 5.73 -2.54 10.56
N ILE A 166 4.60 -2.61 11.28
CA ILE A 166 4.51 -3.34 12.56
C ILE A 166 4.91 -4.81 12.37
N ARG A 167 4.35 -5.48 11.36
CA ARG A 167 4.67 -6.88 11.05
C ARG A 167 6.16 -7.08 10.76
N LEU A 168 6.73 -6.22 9.92
CA LEU A 168 8.15 -6.29 9.56
C LEU A 168 9.06 -6.06 10.78
N LEU A 169 8.75 -5.08 11.64
CA LEU A 169 9.51 -4.84 12.87
C LEU A 169 9.38 -5.99 13.87
N MET A 170 8.20 -6.61 13.96
CA MET A 170 8.01 -7.81 14.79
C MET A 170 8.84 -9.00 14.26
N ASN A 171 8.97 -9.16 12.96
CA ASN A 171 9.83 -10.18 12.35
C ASN A 171 11.33 -9.91 12.61
N GLU A 172 11.71 -8.65 12.84
CA GLU A 172 13.07 -8.28 13.30
C GLU A 172 13.26 -8.43 14.82
N GLY A 173 12.26 -8.95 15.54
CA GLY A 173 12.35 -9.31 16.95
C GLY A 173 11.77 -8.29 17.95
N LEU A 174 11.13 -7.23 17.50
CA LEU A 174 10.43 -6.32 18.39
C LEU A 174 9.08 -6.92 18.83
N ASP A 175 8.65 -6.59 20.04
CA ASP A 175 7.27 -6.87 20.45
C ASP A 175 6.28 -5.93 19.75
N PHE A 176 4.99 -6.26 19.83
CA PHE A 176 3.95 -5.48 19.18
C PHE A 176 3.89 -4.03 19.66
N ASP A 177 4.04 -3.79 20.97
CA ASP A 177 3.92 -2.44 21.54
C ASP A 177 5.08 -1.55 21.09
N ALA A 178 6.30 -2.07 21.10
CA ALA A 178 7.47 -1.35 20.59
C ALA A 178 7.34 -1.07 19.07
N ALA A 179 6.94 -2.07 18.29
CA ALA A 179 6.73 -1.91 16.85
C ALA A 179 5.64 -0.89 16.53
N PHE A 180 4.54 -0.89 17.29
CA PHE A 180 3.46 0.09 17.15
C PHE A 180 3.93 1.53 17.43
N GLU A 181 4.61 1.76 18.55
CA GLU A 181 5.10 3.10 18.92
C GLU A 181 6.12 3.65 17.91
N LEU A 182 6.99 2.81 17.40
CA LEU A 182 7.93 3.20 16.34
C LEU A 182 7.18 3.54 15.05
N THR A 183 6.23 2.71 14.65
CA THR A 183 5.40 2.93 13.46
C THR A 183 4.67 4.27 13.56
N ARG A 184 4.04 4.58 14.69
CA ARG A 184 3.34 5.84 14.93
C ARG A 184 4.24 7.07 14.73
N ARG A 185 5.53 6.96 15.05
CA ARG A 185 6.52 8.04 14.89
C ARG A 185 7.05 8.18 13.47
N VAL A 186 6.89 7.14 12.63
CA VAL A 186 7.35 7.13 11.24
C VAL A 186 6.31 7.71 10.29
N PHE A 187 5.01 7.49 10.56
CA PHE A 187 3.94 7.84 9.63
C PHE A 187 3.33 9.22 9.89
N ALA A 188 2.97 9.89 8.79
CA ALA A 188 2.06 11.04 8.74
C ALA A 188 1.00 10.79 7.65
N TYR A 189 -0.19 11.36 7.81
CA TYR A 189 -1.32 11.10 6.93
C TYR A 189 -1.89 12.37 6.31
N THR A 190 -2.03 12.39 5.00
CA THR A 190 -2.77 13.41 4.26
C THR A 190 -4.08 12.83 3.73
N ASN A 191 -5.20 13.37 4.18
CA ASN A 191 -6.53 13.02 3.66
C ASN A 191 -6.87 13.87 2.44
N HIS A 192 -7.53 13.26 1.43
CA HIS A 192 -7.91 13.91 0.17
C HIS A 192 -9.42 14.00 -0.04
N THR A 193 -10.24 13.40 0.81
CA THR A 193 -11.69 13.43 0.69
C THR A 193 -12.38 14.13 1.87
N VAL A 194 -13.53 14.74 1.62
CA VAL A 194 -14.38 15.35 2.66
C VAL A 194 -15.69 14.59 2.85
N MET A 195 -15.96 13.59 2.04
CA MET A 195 -17.21 12.80 2.10
C MET A 195 -16.96 11.51 2.91
N GLY A 196 -17.64 11.39 4.05
CA GLY A 196 -17.49 10.23 4.94
C GLY A 196 -17.80 8.89 4.27
N GLU A 197 -18.78 8.87 3.36
CA GLU A 197 -19.16 7.68 2.59
C GLU A 197 -18.09 7.22 1.59
N ALA A 198 -17.22 8.13 1.16
CA ALA A 198 -16.11 7.82 0.25
C ALA A 198 -14.84 7.36 0.96
N LEU A 199 -14.81 7.36 2.29
CA LEU A 199 -13.68 6.82 3.05
C LEU A 199 -13.55 5.31 2.86
N GLU A 200 -12.36 4.86 2.51
CA GLU A 200 -12.09 3.47 2.19
C GLU A 200 -12.30 2.54 3.39
N LYS A 201 -13.01 1.45 3.14
CA LYS A 201 -13.26 0.38 4.10
C LYS A 201 -13.06 -0.96 3.42
N TRP A 202 -12.48 -1.91 4.15
CA TRP A 202 -12.29 -3.27 3.67
C TRP A 202 -12.97 -4.25 4.61
N ASP A 203 -13.74 -5.15 4.04
CA ASP A 203 -14.31 -6.29 4.76
C ASP A 203 -13.18 -7.13 5.36
N LEU A 204 -13.33 -7.55 6.63
CA LEU A 204 -12.30 -8.33 7.32
C LEU A 204 -12.10 -9.72 6.70
N GLU A 205 -13.18 -10.35 6.21
CA GLU A 205 -13.08 -11.63 5.52
C GLU A 205 -12.29 -11.49 4.22
N LEU A 206 -12.54 -10.40 3.48
CA LEU A 206 -11.76 -10.06 2.29
C LEU A 206 -10.28 -9.89 2.63
N LEU A 207 -9.94 -9.05 3.61
CA LEU A 207 -8.55 -8.84 4.03
C LEU A 207 -7.90 -10.15 4.46
N ARG A 208 -8.59 -10.94 5.28
CA ARG A 208 -8.09 -12.24 5.76
C ARG A 208 -7.86 -13.23 4.62
N SER A 209 -8.67 -13.18 3.57
CA SER A 209 -8.52 -14.03 2.39
C SER A 209 -7.32 -13.66 1.51
N VAL A 210 -6.76 -12.45 1.68
CA VAL A 210 -5.63 -11.95 0.88
C VAL A 210 -4.36 -11.80 1.71
N VAL A 211 -4.46 -11.15 2.87
CA VAL A 211 -3.34 -10.77 3.75
C VAL A 211 -3.68 -11.03 5.23
N PRO A 212 -3.78 -12.30 5.65
CA PRO A 212 -4.26 -12.68 6.98
C PRO A 212 -3.45 -12.05 8.11
N GLU A 213 -2.12 -12.01 8.02
CA GLU A 213 -1.25 -11.42 9.04
C GLU A 213 -1.52 -9.91 9.23
N ILE A 214 -1.84 -9.20 8.16
CA ILE A 214 -2.19 -7.77 8.21
C ILE A 214 -3.54 -7.58 8.91
N CYS A 215 -4.51 -8.43 8.62
CA CYS A 215 -5.80 -8.42 9.29
C CYS A 215 -5.64 -8.63 10.80
N ASP A 216 -4.84 -9.61 11.23
CA ASP A 216 -4.56 -9.90 12.64
C ASP A 216 -3.89 -8.70 13.35
N ILE A 217 -3.00 -7.97 12.67
CA ILE A 217 -2.37 -6.78 13.23
C ILE A 217 -3.37 -5.63 13.34
N ILE A 218 -4.24 -5.42 12.36
CA ILE A 218 -5.30 -4.40 12.43
C ILE A 218 -6.23 -4.69 13.64
N GLU A 219 -6.59 -5.94 13.88
CA GLU A 219 -7.39 -6.34 15.05
C GLU A 219 -6.67 -6.06 16.38
N LYS A 220 -5.35 -6.28 16.44
CA LYS A 220 -4.54 -5.91 17.61
C LYS A 220 -4.50 -4.40 17.83
N ILE A 221 -4.37 -3.61 16.76
CA ILE A 221 -4.38 -2.14 16.84
C ILE A 221 -5.76 -1.66 17.33
N ASP A 222 -6.86 -2.21 16.83
CA ASP A 222 -8.21 -1.88 17.27
C ASP A 222 -8.44 -2.23 18.76
N THR A 223 -7.92 -3.37 19.20
CA THR A 223 -7.96 -3.78 20.61
C THR A 223 -7.19 -2.82 21.50
N ARG A 224 -6.00 -2.36 21.05
CA ARG A 224 -5.21 -1.35 21.76
C ARG A 224 -5.96 -0.02 21.85
N LEU A 225 -6.54 0.47 20.76
CA LEU A 225 -7.34 1.70 20.74
C LEU A 225 -8.46 1.65 21.78
N LYS A 226 -9.22 0.56 21.81
CA LYS A 226 -10.32 0.37 22.76
C LYS A 226 -9.87 0.32 24.22
N LYS A 227 -8.65 -0.19 24.45
CA LYS A 227 -8.04 -0.20 25.80
C LYS A 227 -7.54 1.18 26.21
N GLU A 228 -6.98 1.95 25.28
CA GLU A 228 -6.50 3.31 25.55
C GLU A 228 -7.65 4.31 25.73
N HIS A 229 -8.75 4.12 25.00
CA HIS A 229 -9.89 5.05 24.97
C HIS A 229 -11.25 4.31 25.11
N PRO A 230 -11.52 3.65 26.24
CA PRO A 230 -12.68 2.75 26.39
C PRO A 230 -14.03 3.44 26.19
N ASP A 231 -14.15 4.71 26.57
CA ASP A 231 -15.40 5.48 26.53
C ASP A 231 -15.47 6.49 25.37
N SER A 232 -14.53 6.42 24.43
CA SER A 232 -14.42 7.43 23.36
C SER A 232 -15.41 7.22 22.22
N GLY A 233 -15.87 6.00 22.01
CA GLY A 233 -16.62 5.60 20.80
C GLY A 233 -15.76 5.50 19.55
N LEU A 234 -14.42 5.69 19.66
CA LEU A 234 -13.48 5.51 18.56
C LEU A 234 -13.35 4.04 18.17
N PHE A 235 -13.15 3.77 16.90
CA PHE A 235 -13.02 2.42 16.37
C PHE A 235 -12.16 2.40 15.10
N LEU A 236 -11.47 1.29 14.87
CA LEU A 236 -10.87 0.97 13.59
C LEU A 236 -11.71 -0.07 12.86
N ILE A 237 -12.32 -0.98 13.63
CA ILE A 237 -13.19 -2.04 13.10
C ILE A 237 -14.61 -1.78 13.57
N LYS A 238 -15.52 -1.69 12.60
CA LYS A 238 -16.96 -1.56 12.82
C LYS A 238 -17.71 -2.31 11.71
N ASP A 239 -18.80 -2.97 12.06
CA ASP A 239 -19.65 -3.72 11.12
C ASP A 239 -18.85 -4.70 10.23
N HIS A 240 -17.90 -5.42 10.83
CA HIS A 240 -16.96 -6.33 10.15
C HIS A 240 -16.08 -5.69 9.07
N GLN A 241 -15.91 -4.38 9.12
CA GLN A 241 -15.07 -3.62 8.17
C GLN A 241 -13.93 -2.89 8.89
N ALA A 242 -12.74 -2.94 8.32
CA ALA A 242 -11.60 -2.12 8.71
C ALA A 242 -11.70 -0.76 8.02
N HIS A 243 -11.71 0.32 8.82
CA HIS A 243 -11.79 1.71 8.38
C HIS A 243 -10.39 2.29 8.21
N MET A 244 -9.93 2.39 6.97
CA MET A 244 -8.53 2.71 6.66
C MET A 244 -8.15 4.14 7.03
N ALA A 245 -9.08 5.09 6.92
CA ALA A 245 -8.86 6.47 7.36
C ALA A 245 -8.68 6.56 8.89
N ASN A 246 -9.52 5.85 9.66
CA ASN A 246 -9.41 5.81 11.11
C ASN A 246 -8.07 5.22 11.55
N LEU A 247 -7.64 4.13 10.90
CA LEU A 247 -6.32 3.53 11.12
C LEU A 247 -5.20 4.55 10.87
N SER A 248 -5.29 5.28 9.75
CA SER A 248 -4.30 6.29 9.36
C SER A 248 -4.25 7.46 10.36
N VAL A 249 -5.41 7.91 10.86
CA VAL A 249 -5.48 8.98 11.88
C VAL A 249 -4.87 8.50 13.20
N TYR A 250 -5.22 7.30 13.66
CA TYR A 250 -4.75 6.78 14.94
C TYR A 250 -3.24 6.55 15.01
N VAL A 251 -2.66 6.04 13.92
CA VAL A 251 -1.24 5.60 13.90
C VAL A 251 -0.35 6.60 13.14
N SER A 252 -0.74 7.84 13.01
CA SER A 252 0.11 8.88 12.42
C SER A 252 0.51 9.94 13.43
N THR A 253 1.73 10.45 13.30
CA THR A 253 2.24 11.55 14.14
C THR A 253 1.63 12.90 13.76
N ALA A 254 1.13 13.03 12.52
CA ALA A 254 0.48 14.23 12.02
C ALA A 254 -0.58 13.86 10.97
N VAL A 255 -1.68 14.61 10.97
CA VAL A 255 -2.79 14.47 10.03
C VAL A 255 -3.11 15.83 9.42
N ASN A 256 -3.23 15.89 8.09
CA ASN A 256 -3.61 17.12 7.40
C ASN A 256 -4.55 16.84 6.21
N GLY A 257 -5.29 17.87 5.81
CA GLY A 257 -5.96 17.94 4.51
C GLY A 257 -5.10 18.65 3.48
N VAL A 258 -5.56 18.70 2.23
CA VAL A 258 -4.83 19.28 1.09
C VAL A 258 -4.92 20.82 1.02
N ALA A 259 -5.77 21.43 1.85
CA ALA A 259 -5.91 22.88 1.99
C ALA A 259 -6.33 23.23 3.42
N ARG A 260 -6.18 24.52 3.80
CA ARG A 260 -6.59 24.98 5.14
C ARG A 260 -8.07 24.68 5.42
N ILE A 261 -8.95 25.03 4.48
CA ILE A 261 -10.38 24.76 4.62
C ILE A 261 -10.69 23.28 4.74
N HIS A 262 -9.97 22.43 4.02
CA HIS A 262 -10.09 20.98 4.11
C HIS A 262 -9.67 20.49 5.50
N SER A 263 -8.55 20.96 6.03
CA SER A 263 -8.08 20.59 7.37
C SER A 263 -9.07 21.01 8.46
N GLU A 264 -9.75 22.16 8.31
CA GLU A 264 -10.80 22.56 9.24
C GLU A 264 -12.05 21.67 9.15
N ILE A 265 -12.41 21.18 7.95
CA ILE A 265 -13.50 20.20 7.80
C ILE A 265 -13.11 18.87 8.47
N LEU A 266 -11.87 18.41 8.33
CA LEU A 266 -11.41 17.19 9.00
C LEU A 266 -11.57 17.30 10.51
N LYS A 267 -11.17 18.41 11.12
CA LYS A 267 -11.24 18.64 12.56
C LYS A 267 -12.67 18.77 13.09
N ASN A 268 -13.51 19.49 12.37
CA ASN A 268 -14.82 19.91 12.88
C ASN A 268 -15.96 18.96 12.48
N ASP A 269 -15.74 18.12 11.48
CA ASP A 269 -16.74 17.22 10.92
C ASP A 269 -16.20 15.79 10.79
N LEU A 270 -15.40 15.49 9.78
CA LEU A 270 -15.06 14.13 9.37
C LEU A 270 -14.32 13.31 10.44
N PHE A 271 -13.36 13.92 11.14
CA PHE A 271 -12.58 13.30 12.21
C PHE A 271 -12.76 14.03 13.54
N LYS A 272 -13.91 14.67 13.75
CA LYS A 272 -14.21 15.46 14.96
C LYS A 272 -13.98 14.69 16.25
N ASP A 273 -14.41 13.44 16.29
CA ASP A 273 -14.25 12.64 17.51
C ASP A 273 -12.79 12.26 17.73
N TRP A 274 -12.01 12.05 16.68
CA TRP A 274 -10.57 11.83 16.76
C TRP A 274 -9.81 13.07 17.21
N TYR A 275 -10.18 14.26 16.71
CA TYR A 275 -9.51 15.53 17.05
C TYR A 275 -9.63 15.91 18.52
N ARG A 276 -10.51 15.28 19.29
CA ARG A 276 -10.60 15.48 20.74
C ARG A 276 -9.51 14.75 21.52
N TYR A 277 -8.87 13.78 20.92
CA TYR A 277 -7.88 12.90 21.56
C TYR A 277 -6.48 13.06 20.98
N TYR A 278 -6.38 13.58 19.76
CA TYR A 278 -5.12 13.67 19.00
C TYR A 278 -4.81 15.07 18.43
#